data_29a336636e8416ee03132f70c8d21c98
#
_entry.id   29a336636e8416ee03132f70c8d21c98
#
_cell.length_a   1.000
_cell.length_b   1.000
_cell.length_c   1.000
_cell.angle_alpha   90.00
_cell.angle_beta   90.00
_cell.angle_gamma   90.00
#
_symmetry.space_group_name_H-M   'P 1'
#
loop_
_entity.id
_entity.type
_entity.pdbx_description
1 polymer ?
#
loop_
_entity_poly.entity_id
_entity_poly.type
_entity_poly.pdbx_seq_one_letter_code
_entity_poly.pdbx_strand_id
1 'polypeptide(L)'
;VRVRIIARDVLHNFYLPHFRVKMDAVPGLPTYFVFTPEKTTEQYRDELRNYPEYNVPKDPNDPESKMLWEEFNYELACAELCGKSHYSMRRIVRIVTQPEYDAWLAKQQSYYQSSIRGKDSDPNKGKLMDFEIIQNREALNMSVEKALVNTGIPLKPEEEAALKTIRLDYVQFESGGNILTAESKFQLDDLSAVLTKYPSLKIEVGGHTDNTGDPAVN
;
A
#
# COMPACT_ATOMS: atom_id res chain seq x y z
N VAL A 1 13.08 -4.83 16.63
CA VAL A 1 11.92 -5.58 16.11
C VAL A 1 11.33 -6.43 17.22
N ARG A 2 10.00 -6.38 17.41
CA ARG A 2 9.26 -7.27 18.32
C ARG A 2 8.34 -8.15 17.46
N VAL A 3 8.49 -9.45 17.58
CA VAL A 3 7.68 -10.43 16.87
C VAL A 3 6.75 -11.12 17.84
N ARG A 4 5.46 -11.18 17.52
CA ARG A 4 4.48 -12.04 18.20
C ARG A 4 4.27 -13.29 17.35
N ILE A 5 4.45 -14.44 17.93
CA ILE A 5 4.45 -15.73 17.24
C ILE A 5 3.22 -16.52 17.71
N ILE A 6 2.41 -16.99 16.76
CA ILE A 6 1.19 -17.75 17.00
C ILE A 6 1.09 -18.86 15.95
N ALA A 7 0.81 -20.08 16.37
CA ALA A 7 0.39 -21.16 15.48
C ALA A 7 -1.13 -21.33 15.53
N ARG A 8 -1.74 -21.72 14.40
CA ARG A 8 -3.18 -21.95 14.28
C ARG A 8 -3.55 -23.43 14.29
N ASP A 9 -2.67 -24.29 13.84
CA ASP A 9 -2.92 -25.72 13.59
C ASP A 9 -2.02 -26.60 14.45
N VAL A 10 -0.76 -26.74 14.09
CA VAL A 10 0.21 -27.61 14.77
C VAL A 10 1.41 -26.81 15.26
N LEU A 11 2.36 -27.47 15.91
CA LEU A 11 3.64 -26.87 16.27
C LEU A 11 4.40 -26.46 15.01
N HIS A 12 4.86 -25.22 15.00
CA HIS A 12 5.81 -24.66 14.05
C HIS A 12 6.95 -24.01 14.81
N ASN A 13 7.89 -23.45 14.07
CA ASN A 13 9.02 -22.75 14.66
C ASN A 13 9.32 -21.50 13.85
N PHE A 14 9.51 -20.39 14.55
CA PHE A 14 10.02 -19.15 13.99
C PHE A 14 11.54 -19.19 14.07
N TYR A 15 12.19 -19.53 12.96
CA TYR A 15 13.61 -19.73 12.90
C TYR A 15 14.27 -18.75 11.92
N LEU A 16 15.15 -17.91 12.45
CA LEU A 16 16.01 -17.00 11.68
C LEU A 16 17.47 -17.47 11.81
N PRO A 17 17.95 -18.34 10.92
CA PRO A 17 19.26 -18.99 11.06
C PRO A 17 20.41 -18.00 11.16
N HIS A 18 20.41 -16.94 10.35
CA HIS A 18 21.46 -15.93 10.33
C HIS A 18 21.49 -15.02 11.56
N PHE A 19 20.39 -14.97 12.33
CA PHE A 19 20.29 -14.22 13.58
C PHE A 19 20.45 -15.11 14.80
N ARG A 20 20.58 -16.43 14.62
CA ARG A 20 20.59 -17.43 15.70
C ARG A 20 19.34 -17.36 16.59
N VAL A 21 18.21 -17.00 16.00
CA VAL A 21 16.91 -16.91 16.67
C VAL A 21 16.09 -18.13 16.34
N LYS A 22 15.59 -18.80 17.36
CA LYS A 22 14.65 -19.91 17.24
C LYS A 22 13.63 -19.85 18.38
N MET A 23 12.34 -19.83 18.05
CA MET A 23 11.25 -19.77 19.01
C MET A 23 10.07 -20.60 18.51
N ASP A 24 9.55 -21.47 19.36
CA ASP A 24 8.42 -22.32 19.00
C ASP A 24 7.13 -21.51 18.87
N ALA A 25 6.36 -21.87 17.84
CA ALA A 25 5.01 -21.38 17.59
C ALA A 25 4.03 -22.47 18.03
N VAL A 26 3.47 -22.32 19.22
CA VAL A 26 2.59 -23.30 19.86
C VAL A 26 1.13 -22.88 19.68
N PRO A 27 0.23 -23.79 19.24
CA PRO A 27 -1.20 -23.50 19.18
C PRO A 27 -1.75 -23.08 20.55
N GLY A 28 -2.49 -21.97 20.57
CA GLY A 28 -3.09 -21.44 21.79
C GLY A 28 -2.15 -20.69 22.74
N LEU A 29 -0.82 -20.73 22.51
CA LEU A 29 0.18 -20.06 23.34
C LEU A 29 0.94 -18.99 22.53
N PRO A 30 0.58 -17.71 22.60
CA PRO A 30 1.36 -16.65 21.97
C PRO A 30 2.73 -16.51 22.61
N THR A 31 3.79 -16.59 21.80
CA THR A 31 5.16 -16.31 22.23
C THR A 31 5.67 -15.00 21.64
N TYR A 32 6.72 -14.45 22.21
CA TYR A 32 7.30 -13.18 21.78
C TYR A 32 8.80 -13.27 21.70
N PHE A 33 9.36 -12.64 20.69
CA PHE A 33 10.79 -12.47 20.56
C PHE A 33 11.13 -11.02 20.20
N VAL A 34 12.20 -10.49 20.79
CA VAL A 34 12.67 -9.12 20.52
C VAL A 34 14.13 -9.19 20.09
N PHE A 35 14.45 -8.57 18.97
CA PHE A 35 15.83 -8.47 18.49
C PHE A 35 16.04 -7.18 17.70
N THR A 36 17.30 -6.76 17.60
CA THR A 36 17.69 -5.60 16.80
C THR A 36 18.69 -6.07 15.75
N PRO A 37 18.34 -6.01 14.46
CA PRO A 37 19.31 -6.26 13.41
C PRO A 37 20.40 -5.18 13.42
N GLU A 38 21.67 -5.57 13.32
CA GLU A 38 22.80 -4.64 13.33
C GLU A 38 23.17 -4.15 11.92
N LYS A 39 22.88 -4.98 10.90
CA LYS A 39 23.25 -4.71 9.50
C LYS A 39 22.02 -4.85 8.61
N THR A 40 21.91 -3.97 7.61
CA THR A 40 20.94 -4.14 6.53
C THR A 40 21.34 -5.33 5.64
N THR A 41 20.41 -5.80 4.83
CA THR A 41 20.69 -6.88 3.87
C THR A 41 21.80 -6.47 2.91
N GLU A 42 21.81 -5.22 2.44
CA GLU A 42 22.81 -4.71 1.50
C GLU A 42 24.21 -4.58 2.18
N GLN A 43 24.25 -4.07 3.41
CA GLN A 43 25.50 -4.02 4.17
C GLN A 43 26.12 -5.40 4.40
N TYR A 44 25.29 -6.39 4.64
CA TYR A 44 25.79 -7.76 4.81
C TYR A 44 26.22 -8.40 3.50
N ARG A 45 25.54 -8.11 2.39
CA ARG A 45 25.99 -8.50 1.04
C ARG A 45 27.38 -7.93 0.72
N ASP A 46 27.61 -6.65 1.01
CA ASP A 46 28.91 -6.00 0.80
C ASP A 46 30.02 -6.65 1.63
N GLU A 47 29.70 -7.09 2.85
CA GLU A 47 30.63 -7.84 3.68
C GLU A 47 30.96 -9.22 3.09
N LEU A 48 29.91 -9.95 2.64
CA LEU A 48 30.07 -11.27 2.03
C LEU A 48 30.95 -11.26 0.78
N ARG A 49 31.02 -10.14 0.07
CA ARG A 49 31.92 -9.95 -1.09
C ARG A 49 33.40 -10.21 -0.74
N ASN A 50 33.79 -10.04 0.50
CA ASN A 50 35.14 -10.27 0.96
C ASN A 50 35.47 -11.75 1.25
N TYR A 51 34.47 -12.62 1.22
CA TYR A 51 34.64 -14.04 1.46
C TYR A 51 34.69 -14.81 0.14
N PRO A 52 35.76 -15.55 -0.12
CA PRO A 52 35.96 -16.26 -1.41
C PRO A 52 34.77 -17.21 -1.75
N GLU A 53 34.21 -17.86 -0.74
CA GLU A 53 33.10 -18.80 -0.91
C GLU A 53 31.80 -18.14 -1.40
N TYR A 54 31.62 -16.84 -1.19
CA TYR A 54 30.48 -16.07 -1.68
C TYR A 54 30.78 -15.31 -2.96
N ASN A 55 32.04 -15.18 -3.32
CA ASN A 55 32.48 -14.47 -4.53
C ASN A 55 32.63 -15.41 -5.73
N VAL A 56 31.68 -16.30 -5.88
CA VAL A 56 31.55 -17.25 -6.99
C VAL A 56 30.17 -17.10 -7.63
N PRO A 57 30.04 -17.35 -8.95
CA PRO A 57 28.73 -17.31 -9.61
C PRO A 57 27.82 -18.39 -9.05
N LYS A 58 26.54 -18.08 -8.93
CA LYS A 58 25.53 -19.02 -8.46
C LYS A 58 25.35 -20.21 -9.41
N ASP A 59 25.36 -19.92 -10.70
CA ASP A 59 25.44 -20.96 -11.75
C ASP A 59 26.78 -20.81 -12.49
N PRO A 60 27.72 -21.76 -12.30
CA PRO A 60 29.01 -21.71 -12.98
C PRO A 60 28.93 -21.84 -14.51
N ASN A 61 27.80 -22.30 -15.05
CA ASN A 61 27.59 -22.49 -16.49
C ASN A 61 26.92 -21.28 -17.16
N ASP A 62 26.45 -20.31 -16.38
CA ASP A 62 25.83 -19.09 -16.90
C ASP A 62 26.80 -17.89 -16.71
N PRO A 63 27.35 -17.33 -17.82
CA PRO A 63 28.24 -16.18 -17.76
C PRO A 63 27.61 -14.92 -17.16
N GLU A 64 26.28 -14.80 -17.19
CA GLU A 64 25.53 -13.68 -16.62
C GLU A 64 25.04 -13.97 -15.20
N SER A 65 25.39 -15.12 -14.63
CA SER A 65 24.99 -15.50 -13.29
C SER A 65 25.49 -14.52 -12.24
N LYS A 66 24.59 -14.09 -11.37
CA LYS A 66 24.95 -13.27 -10.20
C LYS A 66 25.84 -14.06 -9.25
N MET A 67 26.68 -13.34 -8.52
CA MET A 67 27.49 -13.92 -7.45
C MET A 67 26.60 -14.33 -6.27
N LEU A 68 27.05 -15.30 -5.48
CA LEU A 68 26.31 -15.77 -4.32
C LEU A 68 26.04 -14.65 -3.31
N TRP A 69 26.99 -13.70 -3.14
CA TRP A 69 26.78 -12.55 -2.25
C TRP A 69 25.70 -11.59 -2.75
N GLU A 70 25.53 -11.42 -4.06
CA GLU A 70 24.49 -10.55 -4.64
C GLU A 70 23.08 -11.10 -4.40
N GLU A 71 22.94 -12.42 -4.42
CA GLU A 71 21.66 -13.10 -4.20
C GLU A 71 21.39 -13.47 -2.75
N PHE A 72 22.34 -13.21 -1.87
CA PHE A 72 22.13 -13.48 -0.46
C PHE A 72 20.89 -12.77 0.06
N ASN A 73 20.08 -13.48 0.83
CA ASN A 73 18.97 -12.92 1.59
C ASN A 73 18.94 -13.59 2.97
N TYR A 74 18.57 -12.83 3.97
CA TYR A 74 18.19 -13.43 5.24
C TYR A 74 16.92 -14.26 5.07
N GLU A 75 16.78 -15.27 5.88
CA GLU A 75 15.67 -16.21 5.76
C GLU A 75 14.96 -16.41 7.08
N LEU A 76 13.64 -16.59 6.96
CA LEU A 76 12.77 -17.14 7.99
C LEU A 76 12.33 -18.52 7.53
N ALA A 77 12.49 -19.53 8.37
CA ALA A 77 12.08 -20.89 8.08
C ALA A 77 11.32 -21.50 9.26
N CYS A 78 10.59 -22.57 9.00
CA CYS A 78 10.12 -23.46 10.03
C CYS A 78 11.19 -24.53 10.28
N ALA A 79 11.62 -24.71 11.55
CA ALA A 79 12.58 -25.72 11.95
C ALA A 79 11.94 -26.85 12.80
N GLU A 80 10.59 -26.93 12.80
CA GLU A 80 9.80 -27.97 13.47
C GLU A 80 9.03 -28.77 12.42
N LEU A 81 9.11 -30.09 12.46
CA LEU A 81 8.42 -30.97 11.51
C LEU A 81 6.91 -30.87 11.69
N CYS A 82 6.25 -30.10 10.81
CA CYS A 82 4.86 -29.70 10.95
C CYS A 82 3.93 -30.24 9.86
N GLY A 83 4.38 -31.19 9.02
CA GLY A 83 3.56 -31.83 8.00
C GLY A 83 4.10 -31.73 6.58
N LYS A 84 3.25 -32.04 5.60
CA LYS A 84 3.65 -32.19 4.18
C LYS A 84 4.27 -30.93 3.56
N SER A 85 3.87 -29.74 4.02
CA SER A 85 4.37 -28.46 3.49
C SER A 85 5.53 -27.87 4.31
N HIS A 86 6.09 -28.61 5.26
CA HIS A 86 7.18 -28.14 6.11
C HIS A 86 8.35 -27.56 5.30
N TYR A 87 8.79 -28.25 4.25
CA TYR A 87 9.91 -27.84 3.40
C TYR A 87 9.67 -26.50 2.65
N SER A 88 8.42 -26.11 2.43
CA SER A 88 8.04 -24.88 1.74
C SER A 88 7.81 -23.68 2.68
N MET A 89 7.92 -23.89 3.97
CA MET A 89 7.78 -22.83 5.00
C MET A 89 9.05 -22.02 5.12
N ARG A 90 9.42 -21.33 4.03
CA ARG A 90 10.57 -20.46 3.93
C ARG A 90 10.16 -19.11 3.36
N ARG A 91 10.66 -18.03 3.92
CA ARG A 91 10.43 -16.66 3.46
C ARG A 91 11.71 -15.85 3.51
N ILE A 92 11.84 -14.95 2.56
CA ILE A 92 12.93 -13.98 2.53
C ILE A 92 12.64 -12.89 3.57
N VAL A 93 13.67 -12.54 4.33
CA VAL A 93 13.67 -11.42 5.26
C VAL A 93 14.63 -10.36 4.74
N ARG A 94 14.13 -9.17 4.49
CA ARG A 94 14.97 -8.01 4.14
C ARG A 94 15.09 -7.11 5.34
N ILE A 95 16.33 -6.80 5.70
CA ILE A 95 16.65 -5.78 6.69
C ILE A 95 17.00 -4.52 5.92
N VAL A 96 16.24 -3.48 6.18
CA VAL A 96 16.34 -2.18 5.52
C VAL A 96 16.56 -1.07 6.54
N THR A 97 16.93 0.10 6.09
CA THR A 97 17.00 1.28 6.96
C THR A 97 15.59 1.73 7.40
N GLN A 98 15.52 2.51 8.50
CA GLN A 98 14.23 3.01 8.99
C GLN A 98 13.48 3.84 7.93
N PRO A 99 14.11 4.77 7.20
CA PRO A 99 13.42 5.53 6.15
C PRO A 99 12.88 4.64 5.01
N GLU A 100 13.61 3.60 4.61
CA GLU A 100 13.15 2.65 3.59
C GLU A 100 11.94 1.84 4.07
N TYR A 101 11.97 1.42 5.34
CA TYR A 101 10.85 0.72 5.97
C TYR A 101 9.61 1.61 6.02
N ASP A 102 9.75 2.87 6.45
CA ASP A 102 8.65 3.82 6.57
C ASP A 102 8.05 4.12 5.19
N ALA A 103 8.90 4.30 4.17
CA ALA A 103 8.47 4.50 2.79
C ALA A 103 7.75 3.26 2.20
N TRP A 104 8.19 2.06 2.56
CA TRP A 104 7.51 0.83 2.18
C TRP A 104 6.17 0.69 2.91
N LEU A 105 6.15 0.94 4.23
CA LEU A 105 4.94 0.82 5.06
C LEU A 105 3.84 1.79 4.60
N ALA A 106 4.21 3.02 4.24
CA ALA A 106 3.28 4.03 3.74
C ALA A 106 2.56 3.59 2.44
N LYS A 107 3.15 2.68 1.66
CA LYS A 107 2.56 2.13 0.45
C LYS A 107 1.69 0.89 0.70
N GLN A 108 1.71 0.33 1.91
CA GLN A 108 0.94 -0.87 2.22
C GLN A 108 -0.52 -0.52 2.53
N GLN A 109 -1.40 -1.36 2.04
CA GLN A 109 -2.81 -1.31 2.43
C GLN A 109 -3.04 -2.18 3.66
N SER A 110 -3.88 -1.72 4.56
CA SER A 110 -4.34 -2.56 5.68
C SER A 110 -5.15 -3.76 5.17
N TYR A 111 -5.26 -4.81 5.98
CA TYR A 111 -6.12 -5.95 5.66
C TYR A 111 -7.58 -5.53 5.45
N TYR A 112 -8.04 -4.53 6.20
CA TYR A 112 -9.36 -3.95 6.02
C TYR A 112 -9.53 -3.37 4.61
N GLN A 113 -8.61 -2.52 4.16
CA GLN A 113 -8.65 -1.89 2.83
C GLN A 113 -8.58 -2.93 1.69
N SER A 114 -7.69 -3.90 1.80
CA SER A 114 -7.45 -4.87 0.72
C SER A 114 -8.45 -6.03 0.65
N SER A 115 -9.10 -6.36 1.77
CA SER A 115 -9.84 -7.62 1.89
C SER A 115 -11.27 -7.51 2.43
N ILE A 116 -11.62 -6.41 3.09
CA ILE A 116 -12.94 -6.22 3.71
C ILE A 116 -13.71 -5.07 3.07
N ARG A 117 -13.04 -3.95 2.80
CA ARG A 117 -13.65 -2.73 2.29
C ARG A 117 -14.42 -2.97 1.00
N GLY A 118 -15.67 -2.48 0.95
CA GLY A 118 -16.56 -2.59 -0.21
C GLY A 118 -17.28 -3.94 -0.37
N LYS A 119 -17.02 -4.92 0.50
CA LYS A 119 -17.75 -6.20 0.51
C LYS A 119 -19.04 -6.08 1.32
N ASP A 120 -19.94 -7.06 1.15
CA ASP A 120 -21.18 -7.10 1.93
C ASP A 120 -20.97 -7.26 3.44
N SER A 121 -19.85 -7.85 3.84
CA SER A 121 -19.43 -8.00 5.23
C SER A 121 -18.71 -6.76 5.81
N ASP A 122 -18.59 -5.68 5.05
CA ASP A 122 -17.94 -4.45 5.51
C ASP A 122 -18.80 -3.75 6.59
N PRO A 123 -18.32 -3.69 7.84
CA PRO A 123 -19.07 -3.04 8.93
C PRO A 123 -19.22 -1.52 8.75
N ASN A 124 -18.43 -0.93 7.84
CA ASN A 124 -18.46 0.48 7.51
C ASN A 124 -18.95 0.74 6.07
N LYS A 125 -19.72 -0.21 5.52
CA LYS A 125 -20.35 -0.05 4.20
C LYS A 125 -21.20 1.22 4.17
N GLY A 126 -20.99 2.07 3.18
CA GLY A 126 -21.70 3.35 3.03
C GLY A 126 -21.13 4.52 3.86
N LYS A 127 -20.12 4.30 4.70
CA LYS A 127 -19.41 5.39 5.41
C LYS A 127 -18.10 5.70 4.73
N LEU A 128 -17.77 6.98 4.61
CA LEU A 128 -16.46 7.43 4.12
C LEU A 128 -15.43 7.27 5.24
N MET A 129 -14.31 6.64 4.92
CA MET A 129 -13.22 6.38 5.89
C MET A 129 -12.09 7.40 5.72
N ASP A 130 -11.34 7.68 6.78
CA ASP A 130 -10.25 8.68 6.78
C ASP A 130 -9.22 8.45 5.65
N PHE A 131 -8.86 7.20 5.38
CA PHE A 131 -7.91 6.90 4.30
C PHE A 131 -8.50 7.19 2.90
N GLU A 132 -9.81 7.07 2.70
CA GLU A 132 -10.50 7.43 1.46
C GLU A 132 -10.55 8.95 1.29
N ILE A 133 -10.79 9.68 2.38
CA ILE A 133 -10.72 11.15 2.38
C ILE A 133 -9.34 11.62 1.93
N ILE A 134 -8.28 11.03 2.49
CA ILE A 134 -6.89 11.36 2.12
C ILE A 134 -6.61 11.04 0.65
N GLN A 135 -6.99 9.84 0.20
CA GLN A 135 -6.80 9.43 -1.21
C GLN A 135 -7.55 10.33 -2.18
N ASN A 136 -8.78 10.71 -1.84
CA ASN A 136 -9.59 11.61 -2.67
C ASN A 136 -8.98 13.01 -2.75
N ARG A 137 -8.45 13.52 -1.65
CA ARG A 137 -7.73 14.79 -1.62
C ARG A 137 -6.50 14.76 -2.51
N GLU A 138 -5.70 13.71 -2.44
CA GLU A 138 -4.52 13.52 -3.28
C GLU A 138 -4.91 13.42 -4.75
N ALA A 139 -5.94 12.64 -5.07
CA ALA A 139 -6.45 12.49 -6.44
C ALA A 139 -6.98 13.81 -7.00
N LEU A 140 -7.68 14.60 -6.20
CA LEU A 140 -8.16 15.94 -6.57
C LEU A 140 -6.98 16.87 -6.87
N ASN A 141 -6.00 16.96 -5.99
CA ASN A 141 -4.80 17.77 -6.19
C ASN A 141 -4.05 17.38 -7.47
N MET A 142 -3.82 16.08 -7.68
CA MET A 142 -3.16 15.57 -8.89
C MET A 142 -3.95 15.90 -10.18
N SER A 143 -5.28 15.82 -10.13
CA SER A 143 -6.14 16.14 -11.26
C SER A 143 -6.06 17.62 -11.62
N VAL A 144 -6.08 18.50 -10.60
CA VAL A 144 -5.92 19.95 -10.80
C VAL A 144 -4.54 20.28 -11.35
N GLU A 145 -3.49 19.69 -10.80
CA GLU A 145 -2.11 19.91 -11.27
C GLU A 145 -1.95 19.47 -12.73
N LYS A 146 -2.50 18.32 -13.11
CA LYS A 146 -2.52 17.87 -14.52
C LYS A 146 -3.28 18.84 -15.44
N ALA A 147 -4.43 19.35 -14.99
CA ALA A 147 -5.22 20.31 -15.77
C ALA A 147 -4.50 21.65 -15.95
N LEU A 148 -3.63 22.03 -15.00
CA LEU A 148 -2.85 23.27 -15.05
C LEU A 148 -1.55 23.15 -15.84
N VAL A 149 -1.02 21.94 -16.05
CA VAL A 149 0.20 21.73 -16.83
C VAL A 149 -0.10 21.92 -18.32
N ASN A 150 0.40 23.00 -18.88
CA ASN A 150 0.43 23.20 -20.33
C ASN A 150 1.59 22.35 -20.90
N THR A 151 1.26 21.18 -21.43
CA THR A 151 2.27 20.22 -21.94
C THR A 151 2.95 20.65 -23.22
N GLY A 152 2.48 21.73 -23.87
CA GLY A 152 2.95 22.16 -25.19
C GLY A 152 2.65 21.13 -26.31
N ILE A 153 2.00 20.04 -26.00
CA ILE A 153 1.57 19.02 -26.98
C ILE A 153 0.13 19.35 -27.39
N PRO A 154 -0.16 19.51 -28.69
CA PRO A 154 -1.53 19.75 -29.15
C PRO A 154 -2.38 18.51 -28.86
N LEU A 155 -3.33 18.64 -27.94
CA LEU A 155 -4.32 17.62 -27.60
C LEU A 155 -5.55 17.78 -28.50
N LYS A 156 -6.27 16.69 -28.73
CA LYS A 156 -7.59 16.76 -29.34
C LYS A 156 -8.57 17.46 -28.38
N PRO A 157 -9.58 18.18 -28.90
CA PRO A 157 -10.54 18.89 -28.04
C PRO A 157 -11.20 17.99 -26.97
N GLU A 158 -11.45 16.74 -27.29
CA GLU A 158 -12.03 15.74 -26.37
C GLU A 158 -11.06 15.35 -25.24
N GLU A 159 -9.78 15.23 -25.57
CA GLU A 159 -8.72 14.92 -24.60
C GLU A 159 -8.44 16.11 -23.69
N GLU A 160 -8.49 17.33 -24.23
CA GLU A 160 -8.36 18.54 -23.45
C GLU A 160 -9.55 18.77 -22.51
N ALA A 161 -10.78 18.51 -22.97
CA ALA A 161 -11.97 18.58 -22.14
C ALA A 161 -11.93 17.54 -21.01
N ALA A 162 -11.49 16.30 -21.31
CA ALA A 162 -11.36 15.25 -20.32
C ALA A 162 -10.31 15.57 -19.24
N LEU A 163 -9.19 16.21 -19.61
CA LEU A 163 -8.16 16.67 -18.68
C LEU A 163 -8.64 17.80 -17.76
N LYS A 164 -9.53 18.65 -18.25
CA LYS A 164 -10.09 19.80 -17.52
C LYS A 164 -11.32 19.44 -16.67
N THR A 165 -11.90 18.25 -16.86
CA THR A 165 -13.07 17.81 -16.12
C THR A 165 -12.64 17.05 -14.87
N ILE A 166 -13.01 17.57 -13.71
CA ILE A 166 -12.73 16.96 -12.41
C ILE A 166 -14.07 16.54 -11.79
N ARG A 167 -14.21 15.25 -11.48
CA ARG A 167 -15.41 14.71 -10.84
C ARG A 167 -15.32 14.86 -9.33
N LEU A 168 -16.44 15.25 -8.73
CA LEU A 168 -16.61 15.35 -7.28
C LEU A 168 -17.57 14.25 -6.84
N ASP A 169 -17.10 13.00 -6.79
CA ASP A 169 -17.94 11.81 -6.60
C ASP A 169 -18.61 11.73 -5.22
N TYR A 170 -18.11 12.48 -4.23
CA TYR A 170 -18.67 12.53 -2.89
C TYR A 170 -19.50 13.77 -2.59
N VAL A 171 -19.64 14.69 -3.53
CA VAL A 171 -20.60 15.79 -3.41
C VAL A 171 -21.97 15.30 -3.83
N GLN A 172 -22.78 14.95 -2.84
CA GLN A 172 -24.09 14.35 -3.02
C GLN A 172 -25.13 15.08 -2.19
N PHE A 173 -26.35 15.07 -2.69
CA PHE A 173 -27.51 15.62 -1.98
C PHE A 173 -28.32 14.49 -1.32
N GLU A 174 -29.04 14.84 -0.25
CA GLU A 174 -30.03 13.94 0.32
C GLU A 174 -31.14 13.63 -0.70
N SER A 175 -31.64 12.41 -0.66
CA SER A 175 -32.67 11.97 -1.62
C SER A 175 -33.91 12.88 -1.59
N GLY A 176 -34.29 13.43 -2.75
CA GLY A 176 -35.42 14.32 -2.90
C GLY A 176 -35.24 15.71 -2.31
N GLY A 177 -34.00 16.15 -2.05
CA GLY A 177 -33.72 17.45 -1.44
C GLY A 177 -32.51 18.16 -2.04
N ASN A 178 -32.27 19.36 -1.55
CA ASN A 178 -31.12 20.19 -1.90
C ASN A 178 -30.08 20.32 -0.74
N ILE A 179 -30.19 19.45 0.26
CA ILE A 179 -29.28 19.43 1.40
C ILE A 179 -28.13 18.50 1.07
N LEU A 180 -26.90 19.01 1.22
CA LEU A 180 -25.70 18.23 1.04
C LEU A 180 -25.53 17.19 2.15
N THR A 181 -25.08 15.99 1.79
CA THR A 181 -24.75 14.97 2.78
C THR A 181 -23.53 15.39 3.62
N ALA A 182 -23.37 14.80 4.80
CA ALA A 182 -22.25 15.09 5.69
C ALA A 182 -20.89 14.77 5.04
N GLU A 183 -20.86 13.75 4.20
CA GLU A 183 -19.67 13.30 3.45
C GLU A 183 -19.25 14.32 2.38
N SER A 184 -20.20 15.06 1.80
CA SER A 184 -19.94 16.10 0.81
C SER A 184 -19.03 17.20 1.33
N LYS A 185 -19.07 17.48 2.64
CA LYS A 185 -18.27 18.53 3.27
C LYS A 185 -16.77 18.32 3.06
N PHE A 186 -16.29 17.10 3.22
CA PHE A 186 -14.85 16.81 3.08
C PHE A 186 -14.32 17.18 1.69
N GLN A 187 -15.06 16.80 0.64
CA GLN A 187 -14.63 17.08 -0.72
C GLN A 187 -14.77 18.57 -1.08
N LEU A 188 -15.75 19.26 -0.52
CA LEU A 188 -15.90 20.72 -0.66
C LEU A 188 -14.82 21.50 0.07
N ASP A 189 -14.41 21.05 1.26
CA ASP A 189 -13.29 21.62 2.00
C ASP A 189 -11.98 21.44 1.23
N ASP A 190 -11.77 20.27 0.62
CA ASP A 190 -10.61 19.99 -0.24
C ASP A 190 -10.61 20.88 -1.51
N LEU A 191 -11.77 21.04 -2.15
CA LEU A 191 -11.92 21.95 -3.29
C LEU A 191 -11.62 23.40 -2.89
N SER A 192 -12.12 23.85 -1.76
CA SER A 192 -11.83 25.18 -1.20
C SER A 192 -10.34 25.40 -0.98
N ALA A 193 -9.63 24.39 -0.44
CA ALA A 193 -8.19 24.44 -0.26
C ALA A 193 -7.44 24.56 -1.61
N VAL A 194 -7.89 23.84 -2.63
CA VAL A 194 -7.35 23.95 -4.01
C VAL A 194 -7.54 25.34 -4.58
N LEU A 195 -8.75 25.90 -4.47
CA LEU A 195 -9.03 27.27 -4.97
C LEU A 195 -8.23 28.33 -4.22
N THR A 196 -7.96 28.13 -2.95
CA THR A 196 -7.08 29.00 -2.16
C THR A 196 -5.63 28.89 -2.62
N LYS A 197 -5.15 27.70 -2.95
CA LYS A 197 -3.79 27.47 -3.49
C LYS A 197 -3.59 28.08 -4.88
N TYR A 198 -4.65 28.12 -5.69
CA TYR A 198 -4.63 28.58 -7.07
C TYR A 198 -5.67 29.70 -7.31
N PRO A 199 -5.44 30.95 -6.81
CA PRO A 199 -6.44 32.02 -6.83
C PRO A 199 -6.88 32.48 -8.23
N SER A 200 -6.06 32.20 -9.24
CA SER A 200 -6.38 32.53 -10.65
C SER A 200 -7.21 31.45 -11.37
N LEU A 201 -7.45 30.32 -10.71
CA LEU A 201 -8.23 29.23 -11.27
C LEU A 201 -9.71 29.63 -11.40
N LYS A 202 -10.25 29.48 -12.59
CA LYS A 202 -11.68 29.64 -12.86
C LYS A 202 -12.27 28.26 -13.06
N ILE A 203 -13.33 27.97 -12.32
CA ILE A 203 -14.06 26.70 -12.41
C ILE A 203 -15.49 26.93 -12.85
N GLU A 204 -16.04 25.98 -13.57
CA GLU A 204 -17.46 25.84 -13.84
C GLU A 204 -17.94 24.61 -13.06
N VAL A 205 -19.02 24.74 -12.31
CA VAL A 205 -19.59 23.63 -11.52
C VAL A 205 -20.85 23.13 -12.23
N GLY A 206 -20.79 21.89 -12.69
CA GLY A 206 -21.94 21.20 -13.27
C GLY A 206 -22.56 20.23 -12.26
N GLY A 207 -23.86 20.28 -12.07
CA GLY A 207 -24.64 19.28 -11.30
C GLY A 207 -25.43 18.39 -12.27
N HIS A 208 -25.48 17.10 -11.97
CA HIS A 208 -26.24 16.14 -12.73
C HIS A 208 -27.15 15.37 -11.78
N THR A 209 -28.42 15.22 -12.16
CA THR A 209 -29.36 14.32 -11.49
C THR A 209 -29.37 12.97 -12.19
N ASP A 210 -29.91 11.93 -11.54
CA ASP A 210 -30.21 10.69 -12.21
C ASP A 210 -31.44 10.87 -13.14
N ASN A 211 -31.73 9.85 -13.93
CA ASN A 211 -32.87 9.84 -14.84
C ASN A 211 -34.09 9.09 -14.25
N THR A 212 -34.09 8.86 -12.95
CA THR A 212 -35.20 8.19 -12.23
C THR A 212 -36.05 9.24 -11.52
N GLY A 213 -37.37 9.06 -11.57
CA GLY A 213 -38.32 9.96 -10.95
C GLY A 213 -39.04 10.90 -11.91
N ASP A 214 -39.70 11.95 -11.37
CA ASP A 214 -40.40 12.95 -12.15
C ASP A 214 -39.45 13.97 -12.74
N PRO A 215 -39.43 14.14 -14.09
CA PRO A 215 -38.54 15.12 -14.73
C PRO A 215 -38.79 16.58 -14.30
N ALA A 216 -39.90 16.88 -13.68
CA ALA A 216 -40.19 18.22 -13.14
C ALA A 216 -39.57 18.46 -11.76
N VAL A 217 -39.07 17.40 -11.12
CA VAL A 217 -38.42 17.46 -9.79
C VAL A 217 -36.88 17.33 -9.95
N ASN A 218 -36.40 16.71 -11.01
CA ASN A 218 -34.98 16.49 -11.33
C ASN A 218 -34.32 17.73 -11.95
#